data_6b7be0d3711615c209e6dd7b8cdbba7a
#
_entry.id   6b7be0d3711615c209e6dd7b8cdbba7a
#
_cell.length_a   1.000
_cell.length_b   1.000
_cell.length_c   1.000
_cell.angle_alpha   90.00
_cell.angle_beta   90.00
_cell.angle_gamma   90.00
#
_symmetry.space_group_name_H-M   'P 1'
#
loop_
_entity.id
_entity.type
_entity.pdbx_description
1 polymer ?
#
loop_
_entity_poly.entity_id
_entity_poly.type
_entity_poly.pdbx_seq_one_letter_code
_entity_poly.pdbx_strand_id
1 'polypeptide(L)'
;MISKKMTSLHFAAEAGSNQITEWLISIGQNLNARDHRNRTPLDLAKEDKYCIGPIKAAKKQTADLLRKHGAKTGEELKIDLQ
;
A
#
# COMPACT_ATOMS: atom_id res chain seq x y z
N MET A 1 -20.12 -3.12 14.58
CA MET A 1 -18.66 -3.02 14.51
C MET A 1 -18.19 -2.82 13.09
N ILE A 2 -17.41 -1.83 12.86
CA ILE A 2 -16.96 -1.51 11.52
C ILE A 2 -15.55 -2.02 11.30
N SER A 3 -15.41 -2.84 10.29
CA SER A 3 -14.11 -3.27 9.83
C SER A 3 -13.79 -2.51 8.56
N LYS A 4 -12.68 -1.82 8.53
CA LYS A 4 -12.26 -1.12 7.33
C LYS A 4 -11.50 -2.04 6.39
N LYS A 5 -11.37 -3.30 6.74
CA LYS A 5 -10.63 -4.29 5.97
C LYS A 5 -9.19 -3.88 5.70
N MET A 6 -8.67 -2.96 6.49
CA MET A 6 -7.29 -2.53 6.32
C MET A 6 -6.36 -3.53 6.96
N THR A 7 -5.39 -3.98 6.19
CA THR A 7 -4.36 -4.88 6.69
C THR A 7 -3.23 -4.06 7.27
N SER A 8 -2.32 -4.74 7.97
CA SER A 8 -1.12 -4.08 8.47
C SER A 8 -0.35 -3.41 7.34
N LEU A 9 -0.34 -4.04 6.18
CA LEU A 9 0.37 -3.47 5.02
C LEU A 9 -0.28 -2.17 4.55
N HIS A 10 -1.60 -2.08 4.61
CA HIS A 10 -2.28 -0.83 4.30
C HIS A 10 -1.79 0.29 5.23
N PHE A 11 -1.74 0.01 6.53
CA PHE A 11 -1.30 1.01 7.50
C PHE A 11 0.16 1.40 7.29
N ALA A 12 1.02 0.40 7.03
CA ALA A 12 2.43 0.68 6.77
C ALA A 12 2.61 1.55 5.53
N ALA A 13 1.86 1.26 4.47
CA ALA A 13 1.93 2.03 3.24
C ALA A 13 1.42 3.46 3.44
N GLU A 14 0.34 3.60 4.18
CA GLU A 14 -0.21 4.92 4.46
C GLU A 14 0.76 5.78 5.26
N ALA A 15 1.46 5.16 6.21
CA ALA A 15 2.43 5.85 7.04
C ALA A 15 3.79 6.05 6.36
N GLY A 16 4.02 5.38 5.24
CA GLY A 16 5.30 5.45 4.56
C GLY A 16 6.40 4.72 5.29
N SER A 17 6.04 3.68 6.04
CA SER A 17 7.02 2.92 6.81
C SER A 17 7.65 1.84 5.94
N ASN A 18 8.84 2.12 5.42
CA ASN A 18 9.55 1.17 4.57
C ASN A 18 9.96 -0.07 5.35
N GLN A 19 10.40 0.13 6.58
CA GLN A 19 10.88 -0.95 7.41
C GLN A 19 9.79 -1.97 7.71
N ILE A 20 8.61 -1.48 8.12
CA ILE A 20 7.49 -2.37 8.41
C ILE A 20 6.98 -3.00 7.12
N THR A 21 6.96 -2.24 6.04
CA THR A 21 6.52 -2.76 4.74
C THR A 21 7.41 -3.91 4.29
N GLU A 22 8.73 -3.74 4.41
CA GLU A 22 9.66 -4.82 4.05
C GLU A 22 9.42 -6.07 4.89
N TRP A 23 9.22 -5.87 6.18
CA TRP A 23 8.97 -7.00 7.08
C TRP A 23 7.69 -7.74 6.69
N LEU A 24 6.62 -7.00 6.44
CA LEU A 24 5.35 -7.61 6.07
C LEU A 24 5.45 -8.36 4.74
N ILE A 25 6.18 -7.80 3.79
CA ILE A 25 6.42 -8.49 2.52
C ILE A 25 7.17 -9.79 2.77
N SER A 26 8.16 -9.75 3.63
CA SER A 26 9.00 -10.92 3.90
C SER A 26 8.22 -12.06 4.55
N ILE A 27 7.17 -11.75 5.31
CA ILE A 27 6.37 -12.79 5.94
C ILE A 27 5.19 -13.24 5.08
N GLY A 28 5.10 -12.73 3.86
CA GLY A 28 4.11 -13.22 2.89
C GLY A 28 2.76 -12.54 2.93
N GLN A 29 2.67 -11.32 3.42
CA GLN A 29 1.42 -10.57 3.39
C GLN A 29 0.95 -10.38 1.97
N ASN A 30 -0.37 -10.39 1.78
CA ASN A 30 -0.96 -10.15 0.47
C ASN A 30 -0.76 -8.69 0.08
N LEU A 31 0.07 -8.46 -0.94
CA LEU A 31 0.39 -7.10 -1.38
C LEU A 31 -0.79 -6.40 -2.04
N ASN A 32 -1.76 -7.16 -2.50
CA ASN A 32 -2.89 -6.63 -3.25
C ASN A 32 -4.21 -6.78 -2.51
N ALA A 33 -4.16 -6.89 -1.18
CA ALA A 33 -5.36 -6.91 -0.37
C ALA A 33 -6.08 -5.59 -0.51
N ARG A 34 -7.41 -5.63 -0.52
CA ARG A 34 -8.22 -4.43 -0.67
C ARG A 34 -8.91 -4.06 0.62
N ASP A 35 -8.97 -2.76 0.89
CA ASP A 35 -9.71 -2.28 2.06
C ASP A 35 -11.18 -2.08 1.69
N HIS A 36 -11.92 -1.43 2.58
CA HIS A 36 -13.36 -1.22 2.37
C HIS A 36 -13.68 -0.30 1.19
N ARG A 37 -12.67 0.43 0.68
CA ARG A 37 -12.82 1.29 -0.49
C ARG A 37 -12.14 0.70 -1.71
N ASN A 38 -11.82 -0.58 -1.66
CA ASN A 38 -11.12 -1.28 -2.74
C ASN A 38 -9.74 -0.71 -3.03
N ARG A 39 -9.10 -0.13 -2.02
CA ARG A 39 -7.74 0.39 -2.16
C ARG A 39 -6.75 -0.69 -1.75
N THR A 40 -5.67 -0.79 -2.52
CA THR A 40 -4.55 -1.67 -2.16
C THR A 40 -3.54 -0.87 -1.35
N PRO A 41 -2.58 -1.54 -0.69
CA PRO A 41 -1.51 -0.80 -0.02
C PRO A 41 -0.76 0.14 -0.96
N LEU A 42 -0.57 -0.25 -2.22
CA LEU A 42 0.09 0.62 -3.19
C LEU A 42 -0.73 1.89 -3.43
N ASP A 43 -2.05 1.76 -3.49
CA ASP A 43 -2.91 2.94 -3.62
C ASP A 43 -2.67 3.92 -2.50
N LEU A 44 -2.56 3.41 -1.27
CA LEU A 44 -2.34 4.27 -0.12
C LEU A 44 -0.95 4.89 -0.11
N ALA A 45 0.05 4.13 -0.56
CA ALA A 45 1.41 4.66 -0.65
C ALA A 45 1.52 5.77 -1.70
N LYS A 46 0.73 5.69 -2.76
CA LYS A 46 0.72 6.70 -3.80
C LYS A 46 -0.13 7.92 -3.46
N GLU A 47 -0.94 7.80 -2.44
CA GLU A 47 -1.85 8.87 -2.03
C GLU A 47 -1.09 9.86 -1.13
N ASP A 48 -0.38 10.79 -1.76
CA ASP A 48 0.47 11.73 -1.05
C ASP A 48 0.03 13.19 -1.20
N LYS A 49 -1.22 13.39 -1.56
CA LYS A 49 -1.76 14.70 -1.88
C LYS A 49 -1.56 15.74 -0.78
N TYR A 50 -1.70 15.30 0.46
CA TYR A 50 -1.57 16.18 1.61
C TYR A 50 -0.29 15.96 2.41
N CYS A 51 0.62 15.17 1.86
CA CYS A 51 1.88 14.86 2.52
C CYS A 51 2.95 15.83 2.04
N ILE A 52 3.82 16.21 2.95
CA ILE A 52 4.94 17.11 2.62
C ILE A 52 6.22 16.58 3.25
N GLY A 53 7.34 17.03 2.70
CA GLY A 53 8.65 16.76 3.27
C GLY A 53 8.97 15.28 3.38
N PRO A 54 9.49 14.86 4.54
CA PRO A 54 9.96 13.48 4.71
C PRO A 54 8.88 12.42 4.51
N ILE A 55 7.65 12.74 4.88
CA ILE A 55 6.56 11.76 4.75
C ILE A 55 6.27 11.48 3.29
N LYS A 56 6.27 12.51 2.46
CA LYS A 56 6.03 12.34 1.03
C LYS A 56 7.12 11.49 0.40
N ALA A 57 8.37 11.75 0.76
CA ALA A 57 9.49 10.98 0.24
C ALA A 57 9.42 9.54 0.71
N ALA A 58 9.08 9.33 1.98
CA ALA A 58 8.97 7.99 2.54
C ALA A 58 7.87 7.19 1.84
N LYS A 59 6.74 7.82 1.59
CA LYS A 59 5.63 7.15 0.90
C LYS A 59 6.01 6.79 -0.54
N LYS A 60 6.76 7.64 -1.20
CA LYS A 60 7.24 7.35 -2.55
C LYS A 60 8.14 6.13 -2.54
N GLN A 61 9.04 6.04 -1.56
CA GLN A 61 9.91 4.88 -1.42
C GLN A 61 9.11 3.62 -1.12
N THR A 62 8.08 3.75 -0.29
CA THR A 62 7.23 2.61 0.02
C THR A 62 6.48 2.13 -1.23
N ALA A 63 6.00 3.07 -2.05
CA ALA A 63 5.33 2.71 -3.29
C ALA A 63 6.29 1.96 -4.22
N ASP A 64 7.52 2.45 -4.35
CA ASP A 64 8.51 1.79 -5.19
C ASP A 64 8.83 0.39 -4.66
N LEU A 65 8.94 0.25 -3.35
CA LEU A 65 9.20 -1.03 -2.72
C LEU A 65 8.07 -2.02 -3.00
N LEU A 66 6.84 -1.58 -2.87
CA LEU A 66 5.69 -2.42 -3.16
C LEU A 66 5.65 -2.84 -4.63
N ARG A 67 5.92 -1.90 -5.53
CA ARG A 67 5.97 -2.22 -6.95
C ARG A 67 7.04 -3.25 -7.27
N LYS A 68 8.18 -3.12 -6.64
CA LYS A 68 9.29 -4.05 -6.84
C LYS A 68 8.88 -5.47 -6.55
N HIS A 69 7.97 -5.65 -5.61
CA HIS A 69 7.50 -6.98 -5.20
C HIS A 69 6.18 -7.39 -5.86
N GLY A 70 5.74 -6.63 -6.87
CA GLY A 70 4.58 -7.02 -7.66
C GLY A 70 3.25 -6.43 -7.20
N ALA A 71 3.28 -5.45 -6.33
CA ALA A 71 2.04 -4.81 -5.89
C ALA A 71 1.40 -4.03 -7.04
N LYS A 72 0.08 -3.97 -7.00
CA LYS A 72 -0.71 -3.26 -8.00
C LYS A 72 -1.71 -2.34 -7.32
N THR A 73 -2.17 -1.33 -8.06
CA THR A 73 -3.27 -0.50 -7.58
C THR A 73 -4.58 -1.23 -7.79
N GLY A 74 -5.63 -0.75 -7.11
CA GLY A 74 -6.96 -1.32 -7.31
C GLY A 74 -7.41 -1.22 -8.75
N GLU A 75 -7.07 -0.11 -9.40
CA GLU A 75 -7.42 0.09 -10.80
C GLU A 75 -6.73 -0.92 -11.70
N GLU A 76 -5.46 -1.20 -11.44
CA GLU A 76 -4.72 -2.19 -12.22
C GLU A 76 -5.27 -3.60 -12.02
N LEU A 77 -5.67 -3.91 -10.80
CA LEU A 77 -6.27 -5.22 -10.51
C LEU A 77 -7.61 -5.36 -11.20
N LYS A 78 -8.35 -4.28 -11.28
CA LYS A 78 -9.65 -4.28 -11.96
C LYS A 78 -9.48 -4.61 -13.44
N ILE A 79 -8.46 -4.07 -14.06
CA ILE A 79 -8.17 -4.36 -15.47
C ILE A 79 -7.81 -5.84 -15.64
N ASP A 80 -7.03 -6.37 -14.72
CA ASP A 80 -6.59 -7.77 -14.78
C ASP A 80 -7.74 -8.75 -14.68
N LEU A 81 -8.85 -8.33 -14.08
CA LEU A 81 -10.01 -9.21 -13.92
C LEU A 81 -10.85 -9.35 -15.18
N GLN A 82 -10.57 -8.55 -16.18
CA GLN A 82 -11.28 -8.64 -17.47
C GLN A 82 -10.52 -9.56 -18.47
#